data_265c72f80893c7f8e79fe95ab67de0a4
#
_entry.id   265c72f80893c7f8e79fe95ab67de0a4
#
_cell.length_a   1.000
_cell.length_b   1.000
_cell.length_c   1.000
_cell.angle_alpha   90.00
_cell.angle_beta   90.00
_cell.angle_gamma   90.00
#
_symmetry.space_group_name_H-M   'P 1'
#
loop_
_entity.id
_entity.type
_entity.pdbx_description
1 polymer ?
#
loop_
_entity_poly.entity_id
_entity_poly.type
_entity_poly.pdbx_seq_one_letter_code
_entity_poly.pdbx_strand_id
1 'polypeptide(L)'
;MTRLLVDTQALLWWLTDDAGLSDTARAALADPANDVLVSTASIWEIAIKRGLGKLEAPDDLPDHIEAQGFGWLPVAADHAWRVRDLPPHHRDPFDRLLVAQALSEGMAIVSADARFGAYGVETRW
;
A
#
# COMPACT_ATOMS: atom_id res chain seq x y z
N MET A 1 8.63 -4.28 16.92
CA MET A 1 8.02 -4.67 15.63
C MET A 1 7.30 -3.48 15.02
N THR A 2 7.59 -3.19 13.77
CA THR A 2 6.97 -2.06 13.06
C THR A 2 5.95 -2.59 12.06
N ARG A 3 4.74 -2.05 12.10
CA ARG A 3 3.69 -2.35 11.12
C ARG A 3 3.78 -1.35 9.97
N LEU A 4 3.91 -1.85 8.76
CA LEU A 4 4.06 -1.06 7.54
C LEU A 4 2.94 -1.38 6.57
N LEU A 5 2.30 -0.36 6.00
CA LEU A 5 1.35 -0.50 4.92
C LEU A 5 2.07 -0.18 3.61
N VAL A 6 2.17 -1.16 2.71
CA VAL A 6 2.82 -0.95 1.42
C VAL A 6 1.79 -0.40 0.42
N ASP A 7 2.14 0.69 -0.30
CA ASP A 7 1.24 1.19 -1.33
C ASP A 7 1.25 0.30 -2.58
N THR A 8 0.29 0.52 -3.45
CA THR A 8 0.08 -0.34 -4.62
C THR A 8 1.30 -0.35 -5.54
N GLN A 9 1.90 0.81 -5.81
CA GLN A 9 3.05 0.90 -6.70
C GLN A 9 4.29 0.23 -6.10
N ALA A 10 4.56 0.46 -4.82
CA ALA A 10 5.69 -0.17 -4.14
C ALA A 10 5.52 -1.70 -4.09
N LEU A 11 4.29 -2.17 -3.87
CA LEU A 11 3.97 -3.60 -3.92
C LEU A 11 4.29 -4.21 -5.29
N LEU A 12 3.85 -3.56 -6.37
CA LEU A 12 4.10 -4.03 -7.72
C LEU A 12 5.60 -4.05 -8.05
N TRP A 13 6.35 -3.02 -7.63
CA TRP A 13 7.80 -3.00 -7.80
C TRP A 13 8.51 -4.08 -6.99
N TRP A 14 8.04 -4.37 -5.79
CA TRP A 14 8.57 -5.47 -4.99
C TRP A 14 8.36 -6.82 -5.68
N LEU A 15 7.15 -7.08 -6.14
CA LEU A 15 6.80 -8.36 -6.77
C LEU A 15 7.53 -8.60 -8.09
N THR A 16 7.89 -7.53 -8.82
CA THR A 16 8.61 -7.62 -10.10
C THR A 16 10.11 -7.35 -9.96
N ASP A 17 10.60 -7.13 -8.75
CA ASP A 17 11.99 -6.74 -8.48
C ASP A 17 12.43 -5.53 -9.31
N ASP A 18 11.58 -4.52 -9.38
CA ASP A 18 11.80 -3.33 -10.19
C ASP A 18 12.81 -2.38 -9.53
N ALA A 19 13.70 -1.79 -10.35
CA ALA A 19 14.70 -0.84 -9.90
C ALA A 19 14.11 0.47 -9.36
N GLY A 20 12.83 0.76 -9.62
CA GLY A 20 12.13 1.90 -9.06
C GLY A 20 11.96 1.84 -7.54
N LEU A 21 12.00 0.64 -6.97
CA LEU A 21 11.95 0.44 -5.52
C LEU A 21 13.27 0.87 -4.90
N SER A 22 13.24 1.85 -3.98
CA SER A 22 14.46 2.35 -3.33
C SER A 22 15.10 1.28 -2.44
N ASP A 23 16.40 1.43 -2.15
CA ASP A 23 17.09 0.52 -1.24
C ASP A 23 16.50 0.56 0.16
N THR A 24 16.10 1.73 0.64
CA THR A 24 15.44 1.89 1.93
C THR A 24 14.10 1.15 1.98
N ALA A 25 13.27 1.32 0.95
CA ALA A 25 11.97 0.63 0.86
C ALA A 25 12.16 -0.88 0.76
N ARG A 26 13.12 -1.33 -0.07
CA ARG A 26 13.43 -2.76 -0.21
C ARG A 26 13.86 -3.37 1.11
N ALA A 27 14.74 -2.70 1.85
CA ALA A 27 15.19 -3.16 3.15
C ALA A 27 14.04 -3.24 4.17
N ALA A 28 13.14 -2.25 4.17
CA ALA A 28 11.98 -2.24 5.06
C ALA A 28 11.02 -3.40 4.78
N LEU A 29 10.77 -3.71 3.50
CA LEU A 29 9.88 -4.80 3.10
C LEU A 29 10.51 -6.18 3.32
N ALA A 30 11.83 -6.27 3.24
CA ALA A 30 12.58 -7.52 3.43
C ALA A 30 12.84 -7.86 4.90
N ASP A 31 12.76 -6.88 5.81
CA ASP A 31 13.10 -7.07 7.22
C ASP A 31 12.04 -7.93 7.91
N PRO A 32 12.42 -9.14 8.42
CA PRO A 32 11.46 -10.02 9.08
C PRO A 32 10.95 -9.47 10.42
N ALA A 33 11.60 -8.45 10.98
CA ALA A 33 11.13 -7.77 12.19
C ALA A 33 9.94 -6.84 11.91
N ASN A 34 9.72 -6.47 10.65
CA ASN A 34 8.58 -5.64 10.25
C ASN A 34 7.37 -6.51 9.88
N ASP A 35 6.20 -6.02 10.26
CA ASP A 35 4.92 -6.62 9.86
C ASP A 35 4.38 -5.83 8.66
N VAL A 36 4.60 -6.36 7.46
CA VAL A 36 4.19 -5.71 6.21
C VAL A 36 2.78 -6.14 5.84
N LEU A 37 1.91 -5.16 5.69
CA LEU A 37 0.49 -5.38 5.35
C LEU A 37 0.17 -4.78 3.99
N VAL A 38 -0.69 -5.48 3.25
CA VAL A 38 -1.25 -5.04 1.98
C VAL A 38 -2.73 -4.78 2.19
N SER A 39 -3.19 -3.58 1.82
CA SER A 39 -4.61 -3.26 1.87
C SER A 39 -5.39 -4.07 0.83
N THR A 40 -6.57 -4.56 1.20
CA THR A 40 -7.49 -5.15 0.23
C THR A 40 -7.90 -4.14 -0.85
N ALA A 41 -7.84 -2.83 -0.55
CA ALA A 41 -8.05 -1.78 -1.55
C ALA A 41 -7.02 -1.82 -2.68
N SER A 42 -5.76 -2.18 -2.38
CA SER A 42 -4.71 -2.31 -3.40
C SER A 42 -5.00 -3.47 -4.36
N ILE A 43 -5.52 -4.58 -3.86
CA ILE A 43 -5.96 -5.69 -4.71
C ILE A 43 -7.10 -5.26 -5.63
N TRP A 44 -8.05 -4.51 -5.10
CA TRP A 44 -9.16 -3.98 -5.87
C TRP A 44 -8.68 -3.02 -6.97
N GLU A 45 -7.76 -2.12 -6.64
CA GLU A 45 -7.14 -1.21 -7.62
C GLU A 45 -6.46 -1.98 -8.75
N ILE A 46 -5.65 -2.99 -8.41
CA ILE A 46 -4.95 -3.83 -9.40
C ILE A 46 -5.94 -4.59 -10.27
N ALA A 47 -6.99 -5.15 -9.69
CA ALA A 47 -8.03 -5.87 -10.41
C ALA A 47 -8.74 -4.97 -11.45
N ILE A 48 -9.08 -3.73 -11.06
CA ILE A 48 -9.70 -2.75 -11.97
C ILE A 48 -8.75 -2.42 -13.12
N LYS A 49 -7.51 -2.09 -12.81
CA LYS A 49 -6.51 -1.68 -13.82
C LYS A 49 -6.15 -2.81 -14.76
N ARG A 50 -6.04 -4.04 -14.26
CA ARG A 50 -5.84 -5.23 -15.10
C ARG A 50 -7.02 -5.42 -16.04
N GLY A 51 -8.24 -5.31 -15.54
CA GLY A 51 -9.46 -5.44 -16.34
C GLY A 51 -9.56 -4.38 -17.45
N LEU A 52 -8.96 -3.21 -17.25
CA LEU A 52 -8.90 -2.14 -18.24
C LEU A 52 -7.69 -2.24 -19.18
N GLY A 53 -6.85 -3.26 -19.02
CA GLY A 53 -5.62 -3.42 -19.80
C GLY A 53 -4.51 -2.43 -19.45
N LYS A 54 -4.59 -1.76 -18.30
CA LYS A 54 -3.62 -0.73 -17.88
C LYS A 54 -2.41 -1.28 -17.15
N LEU A 55 -2.48 -2.51 -16.65
CA LEU A 55 -1.36 -3.20 -16.05
C LEU A 55 -1.53 -4.72 -16.20
N GLU A 56 -0.42 -5.43 -16.04
CA GLU A 56 -0.40 -6.89 -16.02
C GLU A 56 -0.28 -7.38 -14.57
N ALA A 57 -0.97 -8.46 -14.27
CA ALA A 57 -0.86 -9.16 -12.98
C ALA A 57 -1.26 -10.63 -13.19
N PRO A 58 -0.64 -11.57 -12.45
CA PRO A 58 -1.03 -12.98 -12.56
C PRO A 58 -2.41 -13.24 -11.98
N ASP A 59 -3.07 -14.30 -12.44
CA ASP A 59 -4.40 -14.70 -11.95
C ASP A 59 -4.39 -15.04 -10.45
N ASP A 60 -3.27 -15.53 -9.95
CA ASP A 60 -3.07 -15.92 -8.55
C ASP A 60 -2.30 -14.87 -7.73
N LEU A 61 -2.47 -13.59 -8.08
CA LEU A 61 -1.78 -12.49 -7.41
C LEU A 61 -1.90 -12.54 -5.87
N PRO A 62 -3.07 -12.79 -5.26
CA PRO A 62 -3.15 -12.89 -3.80
C PRO A 62 -2.22 -13.94 -3.20
N ASP A 63 -2.07 -15.09 -3.86
CA ASP A 63 -1.18 -16.17 -3.40
C ASP A 63 0.29 -15.73 -3.46
N HIS A 64 0.67 -14.98 -4.51
CA HIS A 64 2.02 -14.43 -4.62
C HIS A 64 2.33 -13.45 -3.50
N ILE A 65 1.36 -12.62 -3.12
CA ILE A 65 1.52 -11.66 -2.03
C ILE A 65 1.71 -12.39 -0.70
N GLU A 66 0.89 -13.39 -0.43
CA GLU A 66 0.98 -14.20 0.79
C GLU A 66 2.31 -14.97 0.86
N ALA A 67 2.80 -15.44 -0.29
CA ALA A 67 4.10 -16.12 -0.37
C ALA A 67 5.28 -15.23 0.03
N GLN A 68 5.12 -13.90 -0.02
CA GLN A 68 6.14 -12.96 0.46
C GLN A 68 6.16 -12.83 1.99
N GLY A 69 5.23 -13.45 2.69
CA GLY A 69 5.06 -13.28 4.13
C GLY A 69 4.29 -12.03 4.51
N PHE A 70 3.68 -11.35 3.54
CA PHE A 70 2.86 -10.16 3.78
C PHE A 70 1.46 -10.54 4.28
N GLY A 71 0.94 -9.75 5.21
CA GLY A 71 -0.42 -9.91 5.70
C GLY A 71 -1.40 -8.99 4.98
N TRP A 72 -2.68 -9.16 5.26
CA TRP A 72 -3.74 -8.34 4.72
C TRP A 72 -4.24 -7.32 5.72
N LEU A 73 -4.52 -6.10 5.24
CA LEU A 73 -5.28 -5.10 5.98
C LEU A 73 -6.63 -4.92 5.28
N PRO A 74 -7.70 -5.54 5.78
CA PRO A 74 -9.02 -5.35 5.21
C PRO A 74 -9.51 -3.92 5.37
N VAL A 75 -10.23 -3.41 4.38
CA VAL A 75 -10.90 -2.11 4.50
C VAL A 75 -12.09 -2.25 5.45
N ALA A 76 -12.00 -1.60 6.61
CA ALA A 76 -13.08 -1.56 7.59
C ALA A 76 -14.00 -0.34 7.33
N ALA A 77 -15.19 -0.37 7.91
CA ALA A 77 -16.16 0.72 7.77
C ALA A 77 -15.61 2.06 8.26
N ASP A 78 -14.88 2.06 9.37
CA ASP A 78 -14.24 3.27 9.91
C ASP A 78 -13.14 3.81 9.00
N HIS A 79 -12.38 2.94 8.33
CA HIS A 79 -11.40 3.36 7.32
C HIS A 79 -12.08 4.12 6.18
N ALA A 80 -13.11 3.52 5.60
CA ALA A 80 -13.84 4.12 4.49
C ALA A 80 -14.50 5.44 4.88
N TRP A 81 -15.11 5.50 6.05
CA TRP A 81 -15.79 6.69 6.55
C TRP A 81 -14.83 7.83 6.88
N ARG A 82 -13.61 7.51 7.34
CA ARG A 82 -12.58 8.50 7.66
C ARG A 82 -12.13 9.31 6.44
N VAL A 83 -12.27 8.78 5.25
CA VAL A 83 -11.88 9.49 4.00
C VAL A 83 -12.59 10.84 3.87
N ARG A 84 -13.82 10.99 4.42
CA ARG A 84 -14.57 12.26 4.36
C ARG A 84 -13.86 13.44 5.02
N ASP A 85 -12.99 13.16 6.01
CA ASP A 85 -12.29 14.19 6.79
C ASP A 85 -10.90 14.53 6.23
N LEU A 86 -10.43 13.81 5.21
CA LEU A 86 -9.10 14.03 4.66
C LEU A 86 -9.06 15.30 3.81
N PRO A 87 -8.07 16.19 4.04
CA PRO A 87 -7.87 17.33 3.15
C PRO A 87 -7.48 16.88 1.74
N PRO A 88 -7.65 17.74 0.70
CA PRO A 88 -7.49 17.32 -0.70
C PRO A 88 -6.03 17.37 -1.19
N HIS A 89 -5.08 16.81 -0.44
CA HIS A 89 -3.66 16.74 -0.84
C HIS A 89 -3.42 15.73 -1.96
N HIS A 90 -4.25 14.73 -2.08
CA HIS A 90 -4.20 13.70 -3.10
C HIS A 90 -5.59 13.52 -3.70
N ARG A 91 -5.66 13.24 -5.02
CA ARG A 91 -6.94 13.07 -5.73
C ARG A 91 -7.33 11.60 -5.92
N ASP A 92 -6.35 10.70 -5.89
CA ASP A 92 -6.58 9.29 -6.13
C ASP A 92 -7.37 8.68 -4.95
N PRO A 93 -8.57 8.13 -5.19
CA PRO A 93 -9.40 7.58 -4.11
C PRO A 93 -8.76 6.36 -3.44
N PHE A 94 -7.99 5.55 -4.16
CA PHE A 94 -7.30 4.40 -3.57
C PHE A 94 -6.23 4.86 -2.60
N ASP A 95 -5.40 5.84 -3.00
CA ASP A 95 -4.36 6.39 -2.13
C ASP A 95 -4.94 7.10 -0.91
N ARG A 96 -6.05 7.83 -1.07
CA ARG A 96 -6.77 8.45 0.05
C ARG A 96 -7.27 7.41 1.04
N LEU A 97 -7.73 6.26 0.56
CA LEU A 97 -8.16 5.17 1.43
C LEU A 97 -6.97 4.55 2.19
N LEU A 98 -5.81 4.39 1.55
CA LEU A 98 -4.59 3.95 2.24
C LEU A 98 -4.19 4.93 3.34
N VAL A 99 -4.30 6.24 3.11
CA VAL A 99 -4.05 7.26 4.15
C VAL A 99 -5.00 7.06 5.32
N ALA A 100 -6.28 6.90 5.06
CA ALA A 100 -7.28 6.68 6.11
C ALA A 100 -6.97 5.43 6.95
N GLN A 101 -6.56 4.34 6.29
CA GLN A 101 -6.15 3.11 6.97
C GLN A 101 -4.90 3.33 7.82
N ALA A 102 -3.86 3.96 7.27
CA ALA A 102 -2.62 4.22 8.01
C ALA A 102 -2.86 5.10 9.24
N LEU A 103 -3.66 6.14 9.11
CA LEU A 103 -4.01 7.00 10.25
C LEU A 103 -4.82 6.26 11.31
N SER A 104 -5.78 5.45 10.91
CA SER A 104 -6.63 4.69 11.82
C SER A 104 -5.86 3.61 12.57
N GLU A 105 -4.90 2.98 11.91
CA GLU A 105 -4.14 1.85 12.45
C GLU A 105 -2.76 2.26 13.02
N GLY A 106 -2.39 3.54 12.91
CA GLY A 106 -1.10 4.01 13.40
C GLY A 106 0.09 3.42 12.66
N MET A 107 -0.01 3.27 11.34
CA MET A 107 1.01 2.65 10.49
C MET A 107 1.74 3.68 9.64
N ALA A 108 3.01 3.41 9.35
CA ALA A 108 3.73 4.10 8.28
C ALA A 108 3.36 3.49 6.92
N ILE A 109 3.47 4.27 5.85
CA ILE A 109 3.27 3.80 4.48
C ILE A 109 4.61 3.70 3.76
N VAL A 110 4.87 2.56 3.11
CA VAL A 110 6.02 2.40 2.20
C VAL A 110 5.57 2.92 0.83
N SER A 111 6.08 4.08 0.44
CA SER A 111 5.69 4.77 -0.79
C SER A 111 6.72 5.81 -1.22
N ALA A 112 6.87 5.96 -2.53
CA ALA A 112 7.62 7.05 -3.16
C ALA A 112 6.83 8.36 -3.23
N ASP A 113 5.52 8.33 -2.98
CA ASP A 113 4.64 9.47 -3.17
C ASP A 113 4.70 10.43 -1.98
N ALA A 114 5.34 11.59 -2.21
CA ALA A 114 5.49 12.62 -1.17
C ALA A 114 4.16 13.20 -0.67
N ARG A 115 3.07 13.04 -1.42
CA ARG A 115 1.74 13.55 -1.03
C ARG A 115 1.20 12.88 0.22
N PHE A 116 1.62 11.65 0.53
CA PHE A 116 1.22 10.97 1.76
C PHE A 116 1.70 11.71 3.01
N GLY A 117 2.90 12.29 2.97
CA GLY A 117 3.45 13.04 4.12
C GLY A 117 2.61 14.26 4.49
N ALA A 118 1.91 14.87 3.53
CA ALA A 118 1.04 16.03 3.77
C ALA A 118 -0.14 15.71 4.71
N TYR A 119 -0.51 14.44 4.85
CA TYR A 119 -1.57 14.00 5.76
C TYR A 119 -1.07 13.70 7.18
N GLY A 120 0.21 13.89 7.45
CA GLY A 120 0.81 13.53 8.73
C GLY A 120 1.12 12.04 8.88
N VAL A 121 1.06 11.28 7.80
CA VAL A 121 1.45 9.85 7.77
C VAL A 121 2.95 9.74 7.57
N GLU A 122 3.62 8.93 8.41
CA GLU A 122 5.02 8.61 8.21
C GLU A 122 5.18 7.79 6.93
N THR A 123 6.18 8.14 6.12
CA THR A 123 6.50 7.40 4.89
C THR A 123 7.90 6.82 4.97
N ARG A 124 8.09 5.68 4.32
CA ARG A 124 9.38 5.00 4.19
C ARG A 124 9.72 4.86 2.73
N TRP A 125 10.84 5.45 2.36
CA TRP A 125 11.33 5.37 0.98
C TRP A 125 12.83 5.58 0.83
#